data_c782162c7a048f604b66a67e7155e667
#
_entry.id   c782162c7a048f604b66a67e7155e667
#
_cell.length_a   1.000
_cell.length_b   1.000
_cell.length_c   1.000
_cell.angle_alpha   90.00
_cell.angle_beta   90.00
_cell.angle_gamma   90.00
#
_symmetry.space_group_name_H-M   'P 1'
#
loop_
_entity.id
_entity.type
_entity.pdbx_description
1 polymer ?
#
loop_
_entity_poly.entity_id
_entity_poly.type
_entity_poly.pdbx_seq_one_letter_code
_entity_poly.pdbx_strand_id
1 'polypeptide(L)'
;MAGTVVRSLVLRARARQGWARVRASFWPIVQASLAAGVAYGIGHYVLGHAQPFFAAIAAWVCLGFSFERDLRKIAEVALGVAVGVGMGDLVVHLIGSGWWQLVSVVLVSALLARFIDRGAVLATQAGTQAVVVVGLPSLMDGAIGRWTDALVGGLVALLVALLTPGDPRRGLRTLGTNATNALAATVEMLATAVRDGDEKGMHAALVRGRAADPALTEWLDRAHAAADQARVNVNRVHREELVRLEEQAVLVERAMRSVRVLARRAPSGLRRADPQDRARLADLLDRYAAGLRLLTSAVATGQDPATARETLLELAHDADPRAAADDWNVQALVLLLRSPVVDALEAAGVDPDEARAALTEL
;
A
#
# COMPACT_ATOMS: atom_id res chain seq x y z
N MET A 1 -18.16 8.70 -37.09
CA MET A 1 -18.37 7.37 -36.49
C MET A 1 -17.27 6.91 -35.53
N ALA A 2 -15.99 7.20 -35.75
CA ALA A 2 -14.88 6.78 -34.85
C ALA A 2 -14.97 7.38 -33.42
N GLY A 3 -15.39 8.64 -33.26
CA GLY A 3 -15.48 9.30 -31.96
C GLY A 3 -16.53 8.72 -31.00
N THR A 4 -17.63 8.20 -31.50
CA THR A 4 -18.70 7.57 -30.71
C THR A 4 -18.28 6.19 -30.19
N VAL A 5 -17.54 5.43 -30.99
CA VAL A 5 -17.02 4.11 -30.59
C VAL A 5 -15.95 4.23 -29.49
N VAL A 6 -15.01 5.17 -29.65
CA VAL A 6 -13.99 5.44 -28.63
C VAL A 6 -14.64 5.90 -27.31
N ARG A 7 -15.62 6.79 -27.37
CA ARG A 7 -16.35 7.28 -26.19
C ARG A 7 -17.11 6.16 -25.47
N SER A 8 -17.72 5.23 -26.21
CA SER A 8 -18.41 4.07 -25.63
C SER A 8 -17.45 3.07 -24.98
N LEU A 9 -16.27 2.84 -25.55
CA LEU A 9 -15.24 1.98 -24.97
C LEU A 9 -14.65 2.57 -23.67
N VAL A 10 -14.39 3.88 -23.65
CA VAL A 10 -13.93 4.58 -22.44
C VAL A 10 -14.99 4.54 -21.34
N LEU A 11 -16.27 4.73 -21.66
CA LEU A 11 -17.36 4.64 -20.70
C LEU A 11 -17.52 3.22 -20.13
N ARG A 12 -17.44 2.20 -20.97
CA ARG A 12 -17.49 0.79 -20.55
C ARG A 12 -16.29 0.42 -19.68
N ALA A 13 -15.07 0.90 -20.01
CA ALA A 13 -13.89 0.69 -19.20
C ALA A 13 -14.02 1.36 -17.81
N ARG A 14 -14.51 2.61 -17.76
CA ARG A 14 -14.79 3.32 -16.51
C ARG A 14 -15.89 2.63 -15.69
N ALA A 15 -16.95 2.15 -16.33
CA ALA A 15 -18.01 1.41 -15.65
C ALA A 15 -17.50 0.09 -15.05
N ARG A 16 -16.67 -0.67 -15.78
CA ARG A 16 -16.04 -1.89 -15.26
C ARG A 16 -15.12 -1.61 -14.08
N GLN A 17 -14.30 -0.55 -14.16
CA GLN A 17 -13.45 -0.12 -13.06
C GLN A 17 -14.27 0.35 -11.84
N GLY A 18 -15.38 1.07 -12.09
CA GLY A 18 -16.34 1.46 -11.04
C GLY A 18 -16.94 0.25 -10.35
N TRP A 19 -17.43 -0.71 -11.13
CA TRP A 19 -18.02 -1.94 -10.61
C TRP A 19 -17.01 -2.80 -9.83
N ALA A 20 -15.76 -2.90 -10.29
CA ALA A 20 -14.70 -3.59 -9.57
C ALA A 20 -14.43 -2.95 -8.19
N ARG A 21 -14.42 -1.61 -8.12
CA ARG A 21 -14.30 -0.87 -6.85
C ARG A 21 -15.49 -1.11 -5.92
N VAL A 22 -16.71 -1.05 -6.44
CA VAL A 22 -17.94 -1.35 -5.66
C VAL A 22 -17.87 -2.77 -5.10
N ARG A 23 -17.54 -3.75 -5.94
CA ARG A 23 -17.44 -5.16 -5.52
C ARG A 23 -16.34 -5.36 -4.44
N ALA A 24 -15.21 -4.68 -4.59
CA ALA A 24 -14.12 -4.74 -3.61
C ALA A 24 -14.50 -4.10 -2.26
N SER A 25 -15.32 -3.04 -2.26
CA SER A 25 -15.74 -2.34 -1.04
C SER A 25 -17.09 -2.77 -0.50
N PHE A 26 -17.82 -3.65 -1.20
CA PHE A 26 -19.20 -4.02 -0.84
C PHE A 26 -19.31 -4.56 0.58
N TRP A 27 -18.49 -5.56 0.92
CA TRP A 27 -18.56 -6.19 2.24
C TRP A 27 -18.15 -5.27 3.39
N PRO A 28 -17.04 -4.50 3.30
CA PRO A 28 -16.74 -3.46 4.28
C PRO A 28 -17.86 -2.43 4.48
N ILE A 29 -18.50 -1.99 3.40
CA ILE A 29 -19.62 -1.05 3.46
C ILE A 29 -20.81 -1.67 4.19
N VAL A 30 -21.17 -2.92 3.88
CA VAL A 30 -22.25 -3.64 4.58
C VAL A 30 -21.96 -3.75 6.08
N GLN A 31 -20.74 -4.12 6.45
CA GLN A 31 -20.33 -4.22 7.85
C GLN A 31 -20.38 -2.86 8.57
N ALA A 32 -19.90 -1.79 7.93
CA ALA A 32 -19.96 -0.44 8.50
C ALA A 32 -21.42 0.04 8.66
N SER A 33 -22.28 -0.29 7.69
CA SER A 33 -23.71 0.03 7.77
C SER A 33 -24.44 -0.71 8.91
N LEU A 34 -24.13 -2.01 9.07
CA LEU A 34 -24.67 -2.80 10.17
C LEU A 34 -24.17 -2.30 11.53
N ALA A 35 -22.88 -1.98 11.64
CA ALA A 35 -22.31 -1.41 12.85
C ALA A 35 -22.95 -0.07 13.21
N ALA A 36 -23.20 0.80 12.24
CA ALA A 36 -23.91 2.06 12.44
C ALA A 36 -25.34 1.84 12.94
N GLY A 37 -26.07 0.84 12.37
CA GLY A 37 -27.39 0.45 12.83
C GLY A 37 -27.39 -0.10 14.26
N VAL A 38 -26.42 -0.95 14.58
CA VAL A 38 -26.25 -1.49 15.95
C VAL A 38 -25.94 -0.38 16.95
N ALA A 39 -25.00 0.53 16.61
CA ALA A 39 -24.66 1.67 17.47
C ALA A 39 -25.87 2.59 17.71
N TYR A 40 -26.64 2.86 16.67
CA TYR A 40 -27.91 3.61 16.80
C TYR A 40 -28.91 2.89 17.71
N GLY A 41 -29.09 1.57 17.52
CA GLY A 41 -29.97 0.76 18.36
C GLY A 41 -29.55 0.78 19.83
N ILE A 42 -28.27 0.69 20.15
CA ILE A 42 -27.76 0.79 21.52
C ILE A 42 -28.07 2.17 22.10
N GLY A 43 -27.79 3.25 21.38
CA GLY A 43 -28.10 4.61 21.81
C GLY A 43 -29.60 4.79 22.09
N HIS A 44 -30.45 4.26 21.23
CA HIS A 44 -31.91 4.44 21.35
C HIS A 44 -32.54 3.53 22.42
N TYR A 45 -32.27 2.22 22.40
CA TYR A 45 -32.97 1.25 23.25
C TYR A 45 -32.29 1.02 24.61
N VAL A 46 -30.97 1.25 24.71
CA VAL A 46 -30.20 1.00 25.95
C VAL A 46 -29.98 2.29 26.71
N LEU A 47 -29.55 3.37 26.01
CA LEU A 47 -29.32 4.67 26.65
C LEU A 47 -30.57 5.55 26.72
N GLY A 48 -31.61 5.21 25.96
CA GLY A 48 -32.88 5.97 25.95
C GLY A 48 -32.82 7.31 25.20
N HIS A 49 -31.82 7.51 24.34
CA HIS A 49 -31.68 8.75 23.57
C HIS A 49 -32.71 8.77 22.44
N ALA A 50 -33.35 9.93 22.23
CA ALA A 50 -34.44 10.07 21.26
C ALA A 50 -33.89 9.91 19.81
N GLN A 51 -32.72 10.47 19.52
CA GLN A 51 -32.10 10.44 18.19
C GLN A 51 -30.57 10.27 18.26
N PRO A 52 -30.05 9.04 18.53
CA PRO A 52 -28.61 8.82 18.72
C PRO A 52 -27.83 8.74 17.41
N PHE A 53 -27.99 9.71 16.51
CA PHE A 53 -27.36 9.65 15.20
C PHE A 53 -25.83 9.84 15.26
N PHE A 54 -25.27 10.46 16.34
CA PHE A 54 -23.83 10.51 16.53
C PHE A 54 -23.20 9.13 16.76
N ALA A 55 -23.95 8.19 17.35
CA ALA A 55 -23.49 6.81 17.49
C ALA A 55 -23.36 6.14 16.12
N ALA A 56 -24.35 6.31 15.24
CA ALA A 56 -24.30 5.78 13.89
C ALA A 56 -23.18 6.42 13.05
N ILE A 57 -23.02 7.74 13.10
CA ILE A 57 -21.97 8.47 12.38
C ILE A 57 -20.59 8.01 12.85
N ALA A 58 -20.38 7.95 14.17
CA ALA A 58 -19.09 7.52 14.73
C ALA A 58 -18.73 6.11 14.30
N ALA A 59 -19.64 5.14 14.40
CA ALA A 59 -19.41 3.77 13.97
C ALA A 59 -19.07 3.69 12.46
N TRP A 60 -19.82 4.39 11.61
CA TRP A 60 -19.62 4.44 10.17
C TRP A 60 -18.26 5.02 9.79
N VAL A 61 -17.91 6.18 10.36
CA VAL A 61 -16.67 6.90 10.06
C VAL A 61 -15.44 6.12 10.57
N CYS A 62 -15.53 5.53 11.76
CA CYS A 62 -14.44 4.76 12.35
C CYS A 62 -14.11 3.49 11.55
N LEU A 63 -15.10 2.75 11.06
CA LEU A 63 -14.88 1.53 10.29
C LEU A 63 -14.41 1.81 8.86
N GLY A 64 -14.85 2.90 8.24
CA GLY A 64 -14.50 3.24 6.86
C GLY A 64 -14.92 2.18 5.83
N PHE A 65 -14.28 2.18 4.65
CA PHE A 65 -14.65 1.35 3.51
C PHE A 65 -13.57 0.34 3.10
N SER A 66 -12.54 0.13 3.95
CA SER A 66 -11.42 -0.74 3.67
C SER A 66 -11.51 -2.06 4.42
N PHE A 67 -11.04 -3.14 3.80
CA PHE A 67 -10.80 -4.41 4.49
C PHE A 67 -9.60 -4.37 5.43
N GLU A 68 -8.66 -3.45 5.21
CA GLU A 68 -7.53 -3.24 6.09
C GLU A 68 -7.98 -2.46 7.31
N ARG A 69 -8.32 -3.20 8.37
CA ARG A 69 -8.75 -2.63 9.65
C ARG A 69 -7.56 -2.55 10.59
N ASP A 70 -6.89 -1.42 10.53
CA ASP A 70 -5.89 -1.05 11.53
C ASP A 70 -6.63 -0.56 12.78
N LEU A 71 -6.59 -1.36 13.85
CA LEU A 71 -7.22 -1.03 15.13
C LEU A 71 -6.73 0.30 15.69
N ARG A 72 -5.44 0.62 15.49
CA ARG A 72 -4.88 1.89 15.90
C ARG A 72 -5.53 3.05 15.16
N LYS A 73 -5.67 2.95 13.85
CA LYS A 73 -6.32 3.97 13.02
C LYS A 73 -7.81 4.14 13.38
N ILE A 74 -8.51 3.04 13.66
CA ILE A 74 -9.91 3.07 14.11
C ILE A 74 -10.00 3.77 15.48
N ALA A 75 -9.10 3.45 16.40
CA ALA A 75 -9.05 4.11 17.71
C ALA A 75 -8.70 5.61 17.59
N GLU A 76 -7.76 5.98 16.71
CA GLU A 76 -7.43 7.38 16.42
C GLU A 76 -8.66 8.16 15.90
N VAL A 77 -9.40 7.57 14.96
CA VAL A 77 -10.63 8.18 14.42
C VAL A 77 -11.70 8.28 15.51
N ALA A 78 -11.92 7.21 16.29
CA ALA A 78 -12.90 7.21 17.37
C ALA A 78 -12.58 8.26 18.44
N LEU A 79 -11.32 8.39 18.81
CA LEU A 79 -10.84 9.41 19.74
C LEU A 79 -11.04 10.82 19.16
N GLY A 80 -10.72 11.02 17.89
CA GLY A 80 -10.94 12.29 17.19
C GLY A 80 -12.42 12.71 17.18
N VAL A 81 -13.30 11.75 16.89
CA VAL A 81 -14.77 11.97 16.93
C VAL A 81 -15.21 12.32 18.35
N ALA A 82 -14.77 11.58 19.37
CA ALA A 82 -15.13 11.83 20.77
C ALA A 82 -14.66 13.21 21.27
N VAL A 83 -13.41 13.59 20.93
CA VAL A 83 -12.85 14.91 21.26
C VAL A 83 -13.63 16.02 20.57
N GLY A 84 -13.93 15.87 19.28
CA GLY A 84 -14.66 16.88 18.50
C GLY A 84 -16.09 17.08 19.01
N VAL A 85 -16.81 15.99 19.26
CA VAL A 85 -18.19 16.06 19.80
C VAL A 85 -18.18 16.62 21.22
N GLY A 86 -17.30 16.14 22.11
CA GLY A 86 -17.22 16.60 23.48
C GLY A 86 -16.85 18.07 23.59
N MET A 87 -15.88 18.56 22.82
CA MET A 87 -15.51 19.98 22.76
C MET A 87 -16.64 20.85 22.19
N GLY A 88 -17.31 20.34 21.13
CA GLY A 88 -18.46 21.00 20.53
C GLY A 88 -19.60 21.17 21.53
N ASP A 89 -19.98 20.08 22.21
CA ASP A 89 -21.02 20.10 23.22
C ASP A 89 -20.69 21.01 24.41
N LEU A 90 -19.46 20.95 24.89
CA LEU A 90 -18.99 21.79 26.01
C LEU A 90 -19.13 23.28 25.66
N VAL A 91 -18.66 23.70 24.50
CA VAL A 91 -18.70 25.10 24.09
C VAL A 91 -20.12 25.57 23.82
N VAL A 92 -20.95 24.76 23.15
CA VAL A 92 -22.37 25.10 22.91
C VAL A 92 -23.11 25.28 24.26
N HIS A 93 -22.80 24.45 25.26
CA HIS A 93 -23.43 24.52 26.57
C HIS A 93 -22.98 25.76 27.37
N LEU A 94 -21.69 26.14 27.27
CA LEU A 94 -21.13 27.24 28.06
C LEU A 94 -21.41 28.63 27.46
N ILE A 95 -21.28 28.77 26.15
CA ILE A 95 -21.28 30.07 25.46
C ILE A 95 -22.23 30.13 24.26
N GLY A 96 -23.05 29.07 24.05
CA GLY A 96 -24.01 29.01 22.95
C GLY A 96 -23.38 28.71 21.60
N SER A 97 -24.18 28.89 20.52
CA SER A 97 -23.77 28.63 19.14
C SER A 97 -23.73 29.93 18.33
N GLY A 98 -22.74 30.02 17.42
CA GLY A 98 -22.54 31.13 16.52
C GLY A 98 -21.26 31.02 15.73
N TRP A 99 -21.00 31.97 14.82
CA TRP A 99 -19.86 31.89 13.92
C TRP A 99 -18.50 31.96 14.63
N TRP A 100 -18.33 32.77 15.64
CA TRP A 100 -17.07 32.90 16.39
C TRP A 100 -16.85 31.72 17.35
N GLN A 101 -17.93 31.16 17.92
CA GLN A 101 -17.90 29.95 18.72
C GLN A 101 -17.43 28.78 17.86
N LEU A 102 -17.98 28.68 16.62
CA LEU A 102 -17.55 27.66 15.65
C LEU A 102 -16.04 27.73 15.37
N VAL A 103 -15.52 28.92 15.09
CA VAL A 103 -14.08 29.13 14.88
C VAL A 103 -13.25 28.67 16.08
N SER A 104 -13.69 29.09 17.28
CA SER A 104 -12.99 28.76 18.53
C SER A 104 -12.98 27.26 18.81
N VAL A 105 -14.11 26.57 18.64
CA VAL A 105 -14.22 25.13 18.89
C VAL A 105 -13.37 24.34 17.91
N VAL A 106 -13.45 24.66 16.61
CA VAL A 106 -12.65 23.96 15.59
C VAL A 106 -11.16 24.13 15.87
N LEU A 107 -10.73 25.36 16.21
CA LEU A 107 -9.34 25.64 16.55
C LEU A 107 -8.88 24.83 17.76
N VAL A 108 -9.62 24.91 18.88
CA VAL A 108 -9.25 24.23 20.12
C VAL A 108 -9.29 22.71 19.97
N SER A 109 -10.34 22.16 19.32
CA SER A 109 -10.44 20.72 19.06
C SER A 109 -9.31 20.20 18.18
N ALA A 110 -8.96 20.94 17.14
CA ALA A 110 -7.86 20.56 16.26
C ALA A 110 -6.49 20.66 16.95
N LEU A 111 -6.26 21.69 17.76
CA LEU A 111 -5.01 21.82 18.54
C LEU A 111 -4.90 20.73 19.61
N LEU A 112 -5.98 20.42 20.33
CA LEU A 112 -6.01 19.34 21.30
C LEU A 112 -5.74 17.99 20.63
N ALA A 113 -6.37 17.73 19.50
CA ALA A 113 -6.14 16.53 18.72
C ALA A 113 -4.67 16.41 18.25
N ARG A 114 -4.07 17.52 17.83
CA ARG A 114 -2.63 17.57 17.43
C ARG A 114 -1.68 17.41 18.61
N PHE A 115 -2.10 17.80 19.81
CA PHE A 115 -1.35 17.55 21.04
C PHE A 115 -1.35 16.06 21.42
N ILE A 116 -2.50 15.38 21.22
CA ILE A 116 -2.66 13.94 21.51
C ILE A 116 -1.89 13.07 20.49
N ASP A 117 -2.00 13.39 19.20
CA ASP A 117 -1.35 12.63 18.13
C ASP A 117 -0.79 13.54 17.02
N ARG A 118 0.34 13.08 16.43
CA ARG A 118 1.00 13.80 15.33
C ARG A 118 0.28 13.61 13.98
N GLY A 119 -0.60 12.63 13.85
CA GLY A 119 -1.37 12.34 12.64
C GLY A 119 -2.39 13.41 12.30
N ALA A 120 -2.65 13.65 11.02
CA ALA A 120 -3.66 14.60 10.58
C ALA A 120 -5.09 14.08 10.76
N VAL A 121 -5.28 12.75 10.82
CA VAL A 121 -6.59 12.11 10.84
C VAL A 121 -7.39 12.49 12.08
N LEU A 122 -6.78 12.39 13.26
CA LEU A 122 -7.41 12.75 14.54
C LEU A 122 -7.85 14.22 14.56
N ALA A 123 -6.97 15.13 14.13
CA ALA A 123 -7.28 16.56 14.08
C ALA A 123 -8.40 16.89 13.08
N THR A 124 -8.40 16.25 11.91
CA THR A 124 -9.44 16.44 10.90
C THR A 124 -10.79 15.96 11.42
N GLN A 125 -10.83 14.78 12.06
CA GLN A 125 -12.07 14.24 12.61
C GLN A 125 -12.59 15.11 13.77
N ALA A 126 -11.72 15.52 14.69
CA ALA A 126 -12.11 16.40 15.80
C ALA A 126 -12.69 17.72 15.30
N GLY A 127 -12.05 18.37 14.32
CA GLY A 127 -12.56 19.60 13.72
C GLY A 127 -13.88 19.40 12.99
N THR A 128 -14.00 18.34 12.18
CA THR A 128 -15.23 18.05 11.43
C THR A 128 -16.41 17.81 12.38
N GLN A 129 -16.23 17.00 13.43
CA GLN A 129 -17.29 16.70 14.38
C GLN A 129 -17.67 17.96 15.22
N ALA A 130 -16.70 18.79 15.58
CA ALA A 130 -16.96 20.07 16.23
C ALA A 130 -17.85 21.00 15.38
N VAL A 131 -17.59 21.08 14.06
CA VAL A 131 -18.45 21.83 13.12
C VAL A 131 -19.87 21.28 13.12
N VAL A 132 -20.04 19.96 13.05
CA VAL A 132 -21.36 19.30 13.01
C VAL A 132 -22.15 19.58 14.28
N VAL A 133 -21.49 19.48 15.47
CA VAL A 133 -22.15 19.72 16.77
C VAL A 133 -22.59 21.16 16.93
N VAL A 134 -21.74 22.14 16.60
CA VAL A 134 -22.06 23.55 16.72
C VAL A 134 -23.11 24.01 15.68
N GLY A 135 -23.07 23.42 14.48
CA GLY A 135 -23.98 23.75 13.39
C GLY A 135 -25.39 23.14 13.52
N LEU A 136 -25.56 22.10 14.35
CA LEU A 136 -26.86 21.46 14.55
C LEU A 136 -27.56 22.01 15.77
N PRO A 137 -28.89 22.28 15.68
CA PRO A 137 -29.68 22.68 16.84
C PRO A 137 -29.54 21.66 17.97
N SER A 138 -29.50 22.14 19.22
CA SER A 138 -29.49 21.29 20.42
C SER A 138 -30.79 20.46 20.43
N LEU A 139 -30.70 19.20 20.03
CA LEU A 139 -31.76 18.22 20.17
C LEU A 139 -31.88 17.84 21.68
N MET A 140 -33.05 17.38 22.09
CA MET A 140 -33.48 17.20 23.47
C MET A 140 -32.59 16.34 24.41
N ASP A 141 -31.58 15.65 23.92
CA ASP A 141 -30.79 14.69 24.71
C ASP A 141 -29.65 15.31 25.58
N GLY A 142 -29.57 16.64 25.64
CA GLY A 142 -28.57 17.35 26.46
C GLY A 142 -27.12 17.28 25.94
N ALA A 143 -26.21 18.06 26.54
CA ALA A 143 -24.81 18.15 26.12
C ALA A 143 -24.02 16.83 26.27
N ILE A 144 -24.36 15.97 27.20
CA ILE A 144 -23.68 14.71 27.48
C ILE A 144 -24.17 13.60 26.52
N GLY A 145 -25.42 13.67 26.03
CA GLY A 145 -26.01 12.62 25.18
C GLY A 145 -25.27 12.42 23.88
N ARG A 146 -24.91 13.48 23.17
CA ARG A 146 -24.17 13.40 21.88
C ARG A 146 -22.77 12.82 22.06
N TRP A 147 -22.09 13.15 23.15
CA TRP A 147 -20.77 12.62 23.47
C TRP A 147 -20.80 11.13 23.81
N THR A 148 -21.76 10.70 24.64
CA THR A 148 -21.95 9.28 24.95
C THR A 148 -22.32 8.47 23.71
N ASP A 149 -23.12 9.00 22.80
CA ASP A 149 -23.42 8.42 21.50
C ASP A 149 -22.13 8.21 20.67
N ALA A 150 -21.28 9.22 20.58
CA ALA A 150 -20.03 9.12 19.85
C ALA A 150 -19.10 8.05 20.43
N LEU A 151 -19.04 7.92 21.76
CA LEU A 151 -18.29 6.86 22.44
C LEU A 151 -18.84 5.49 22.13
N VAL A 152 -20.17 5.30 22.18
CA VAL A 152 -20.83 4.05 21.82
C VAL A 152 -20.52 3.67 20.37
N GLY A 153 -20.62 4.60 19.44
CA GLY A 153 -20.28 4.37 18.05
C GLY A 153 -18.83 3.96 17.83
N GLY A 154 -17.90 4.62 18.50
CA GLY A 154 -16.47 4.28 18.48
C GLY A 154 -16.19 2.89 19.07
N LEU A 155 -16.83 2.56 20.19
CA LEU A 155 -16.71 1.25 20.83
C LEU A 155 -17.26 0.11 19.95
N VAL A 156 -18.43 0.31 19.34
CA VAL A 156 -19.01 -0.65 18.40
C VAL A 156 -18.08 -0.87 17.21
N ALA A 157 -17.50 0.21 16.66
CA ALA A 157 -16.53 0.10 15.57
C ALA A 157 -15.29 -0.72 15.97
N LEU A 158 -14.74 -0.49 17.15
CA LEU A 158 -13.61 -1.25 17.67
C LEU A 158 -13.97 -2.73 17.89
N LEU A 159 -15.13 -3.03 18.43
CA LEU A 159 -15.60 -4.40 18.62
C LEU A 159 -15.78 -5.11 17.27
N VAL A 160 -16.40 -4.46 16.28
CA VAL A 160 -16.54 -5.03 14.94
C VAL A 160 -15.18 -5.25 14.28
N ALA A 161 -14.22 -4.35 14.45
CA ALA A 161 -12.87 -4.51 13.93
C ALA A 161 -12.11 -5.67 14.61
N LEU A 162 -12.30 -5.88 15.91
CA LEU A 162 -11.73 -7.00 16.64
C LEU A 162 -12.35 -8.35 16.23
N LEU A 163 -13.67 -8.37 16.00
CA LEU A 163 -14.39 -9.59 15.58
C LEU A 163 -14.20 -9.93 14.11
N THR A 164 -13.85 -8.94 13.29
CA THR A 164 -13.62 -9.12 11.85
C THR A 164 -12.25 -8.56 11.45
N PRO A 165 -11.16 -9.16 11.93
CA PRO A 165 -9.83 -8.70 11.59
C PRO A 165 -9.64 -8.77 10.07
N GLY A 166 -9.25 -7.66 9.44
CA GLY A 166 -8.83 -7.66 8.05
C GLY A 166 -7.60 -8.56 7.89
N ASP A 167 -7.48 -9.24 6.76
CA ASP A 167 -6.27 -9.98 6.44
C ASP A 167 -5.20 -8.99 5.90
N PRO A 168 -4.19 -8.62 6.71
CA PRO A 168 -3.19 -7.64 6.29
C PRO A 168 -2.35 -8.13 5.11
N ARG A 169 -2.30 -9.46 4.88
CA ARG A 169 -1.55 -10.08 3.80
C ARG A 169 -2.07 -9.69 2.43
N ARG A 170 -3.40 -9.56 2.28
CA ARG A 170 -4.01 -9.24 0.97
C ARG A 170 -3.58 -7.88 0.45
N GLY A 171 -3.58 -6.87 1.31
CA GLY A 171 -3.11 -5.54 0.96
C GLY A 171 -1.62 -5.53 0.62
N LEU A 172 -0.80 -6.18 1.45
CA LEU A 172 0.64 -6.30 1.21
C LEU A 172 0.97 -7.07 -0.07
N ARG A 173 0.26 -8.16 -0.37
CA ARG A 173 0.41 -8.89 -1.64
C ARG A 173 0.05 -8.03 -2.84
N THR A 174 -0.99 -7.21 -2.74
CA THR A 174 -1.37 -6.28 -3.83
C THR A 174 -0.28 -5.24 -4.05
N LEU A 175 0.25 -4.64 -2.99
CA LEU A 175 1.36 -3.68 -3.08
C LEU A 175 2.62 -4.36 -3.63
N GLY A 176 2.96 -5.56 -3.14
CA GLY A 176 4.08 -6.34 -3.63
C GLY A 176 3.94 -6.71 -5.10
N THR A 177 2.75 -7.12 -5.54
CA THR A 177 2.46 -7.39 -6.95
C THR A 177 2.69 -6.16 -7.82
N ASN A 178 2.27 -4.97 -7.37
CA ASN A 178 2.48 -3.73 -8.10
C ASN A 178 3.96 -3.36 -8.18
N ALA A 179 4.69 -3.49 -7.08
CA ALA A 179 6.12 -3.18 -6.99
C ALA A 179 6.98 -4.14 -7.84
N THR A 180 6.76 -5.45 -7.73
CA THR A 180 7.48 -6.46 -8.54
C THR A 180 7.14 -6.36 -10.02
N ASN A 181 5.88 -6.06 -10.37
CA ASN A 181 5.48 -5.76 -11.74
C ASN A 181 6.20 -4.53 -12.32
N ALA A 182 6.36 -3.48 -11.50
CA ALA A 182 7.07 -2.28 -11.93
C ALA A 182 8.55 -2.57 -12.19
N LEU A 183 9.18 -3.42 -11.37
CA LEU A 183 10.55 -3.89 -11.57
C LEU A 183 10.66 -4.71 -12.86
N ALA A 184 9.83 -5.73 -13.04
CA ALA A 184 9.83 -6.57 -14.25
C ALA A 184 9.64 -5.75 -15.52
N ALA A 185 8.66 -4.84 -15.55
CA ALA A 185 8.40 -3.97 -16.69
C ALA A 185 9.53 -2.96 -16.97
N THR A 186 10.30 -2.57 -15.95
CA THR A 186 11.49 -1.73 -16.13
C THR A 186 12.61 -2.52 -16.79
N VAL A 187 12.82 -3.76 -16.38
CA VAL A 187 13.83 -4.67 -16.96
C VAL A 187 13.48 -5.03 -18.40
N GLU A 188 12.21 -5.37 -18.69
CA GLU A 188 11.72 -5.65 -20.07
C GLU A 188 11.98 -4.46 -21.02
N MET A 189 11.66 -3.25 -20.56
CA MET A 189 11.93 -2.04 -21.35
C MET A 189 13.43 -1.86 -21.58
N LEU A 190 14.26 -2.11 -20.56
CA LEU A 190 15.71 -2.03 -20.69
C LEU A 190 16.24 -3.10 -21.62
N ALA A 191 15.77 -4.34 -21.56
CA ALA A 191 16.17 -5.43 -22.44
C ALA A 191 15.91 -5.10 -23.91
N THR A 192 14.71 -4.59 -24.22
CA THR A 192 14.35 -4.17 -25.59
C THR A 192 15.27 -3.05 -26.06
N ALA A 193 15.47 -2.02 -25.24
CA ALA A 193 16.32 -0.88 -25.60
C ALA A 193 17.80 -1.27 -25.79
N VAL A 194 18.31 -2.22 -25.00
CA VAL A 194 19.66 -2.78 -25.12
C VAL A 194 19.81 -3.54 -26.44
N ARG A 195 18.84 -4.39 -26.78
CA ARG A 195 18.85 -5.17 -28.04
C ARG A 195 18.88 -4.26 -29.25
N ASP A 196 18.05 -3.22 -29.25
CA ASP A 196 17.91 -2.28 -30.35
C ASP A 196 19.03 -1.22 -30.40
N GLY A 197 19.85 -1.14 -29.35
CA GLY A 197 20.85 -0.08 -29.20
C GLY A 197 20.24 1.32 -29.02
N ASP A 198 18.99 1.39 -28.51
CA ASP A 198 18.24 2.63 -28.32
C ASP A 198 18.61 3.32 -27.00
N GLU A 199 19.51 4.30 -27.06
CA GLU A 199 19.89 5.09 -25.88
C GLU A 199 18.71 5.83 -25.25
N LYS A 200 17.72 6.26 -26.04
CA LYS A 200 16.52 6.93 -25.52
C LYS A 200 15.63 5.95 -24.76
N GLY A 201 15.48 4.73 -25.27
CA GLY A 201 14.77 3.65 -24.61
C GLY A 201 15.42 3.24 -23.29
N MET A 202 16.77 3.16 -23.24
CA MET A 202 17.50 2.89 -21.99
C MET A 202 17.27 4.02 -20.95
N HIS A 203 17.26 5.28 -21.41
CA HIS A 203 16.93 6.41 -20.54
C HIS A 203 15.46 6.36 -20.06
N ALA A 204 14.54 5.99 -20.94
CA ALA A 204 13.12 5.81 -20.57
C ALA A 204 12.93 4.71 -19.52
N ALA A 205 13.67 3.59 -19.62
CA ALA A 205 13.68 2.55 -18.59
C ALA A 205 14.18 3.09 -17.24
N LEU A 206 15.22 3.92 -17.21
CA LEU A 206 15.69 4.58 -15.98
C LEU A 206 14.62 5.52 -15.40
N VAL A 207 13.94 6.31 -16.21
CA VAL A 207 12.85 7.20 -15.77
C VAL A 207 11.69 6.38 -15.19
N ARG A 208 11.32 5.27 -15.86
CA ARG A 208 10.30 4.34 -15.37
C ARG A 208 10.68 3.74 -14.01
N GLY A 209 11.92 3.26 -13.86
CA GLY A 209 12.41 2.73 -12.59
C GLY A 209 12.39 3.75 -11.44
N ARG A 210 12.63 5.04 -11.73
CA ARG A 210 12.48 6.12 -10.74
C ARG A 210 11.02 6.41 -10.42
N ALA A 211 10.14 6.34 -11.40
CA ALA A 211 8.70 6.55 -11.19
C ALA A 211 8.05 5.45 -10.33
N ALA A 212 8.70 4.30 -10.18
CA ALA A 212 8.26 3.20 -9.33
C ALA A 212 8.60 3.41 -7.82
N ASP A 213 9.46 4.38 -7.47
CA ASP A 213 9.87 4.62 -6.07
C ASP A 213 8.71 4.75 -5.07
N PRO A 214 7.63 5.51 -5.34
CA PRO A 214 6.54 5.63 -4.39
C PRO A 214 5.86 4.28 -4.09
N ALA A 215 5.70 3.41 -5.10
CA ALA A 215 5.07 2.11 -4.91
C ALA A 215 5.95 1.14 -4.10
N LEU A 216 7.26 1.17 -4.33
CA LEU A 216 8.24 0.39 -3.57
C LEU A 216 8.32 0.84 -2.12
N THR A 217 8.39 2.16 -1.88
CA THR A 217 8.42 2.74 -0.53
C THR A 217 7.13 2.44 0.23
N GLU A 218 5.96 2.59 -0.41
CA GLU A 218 4.67 2.29 0.22
C GLU A 218 4.59 0.81 0.63
N TRP A 219 5.05 -0.11 -0.23
CA TRP A 219 5.06 -1.53 0.12
C TRP A 219 5.99 -1.81 1.30
N LEU A 220 7.22 -1.27 1.27
CA LEU A 220 8.21 -1.44 2.33
C LEU A 220 7.70 -0.93 3.68
N ASP A 221 7.18 0.30 3.71
CA ASP A 221 6.68 0.93 4.94
C ASP A 221 5.49 0.13 5.53
N ARG A 222 4.57 -0.32 4.66
CA ARG A 222 3.42 -1.13 5.07
C ARG A 222 3.81 -2.52 5.55
N ALA A 223 4.80 -3.14 4.89
CA ALA A 223 5.30 -4.45 5.28
C ALA A 223 6.03 -4.40 6.63
N HIS A 224 6.89 -3.41 6.85
CA HIS A 224 7.53 -3.15 8.15
C HIS A 224 6.49 -2.97 9.26
N ALA A 225 5.51 -2.09 9.07
CA ALA A 225 4.47 -1.85 10.07
C ALA A 225 3.68 -3.13 10.41
N ALA A 226 3.34 -3.94 9.41
CA ALA A 226 2.60 -5.19 9.60
C ALA A 226 3.44 -6.27 10.31
N ALA A 227 4.73 -6.38 9.97
CA ALA A 227 5.66 -7.31 10.63
C ALA A 227 5.90 -6.91 12.09
N ASP A 228 6.07 -5.62 12.38
CA ASP A 228 6.23 -5.12 13.75
C ASP A 228 4.98 -5.39 14.60
N GLN A 229 3.79 -5.15 14.04
CA GLN A 229 2.54 -5.49 14.73
C GLN A 229 2.43 -7.01 14.98
N ALA A 230 2.85 -7.85 14.04
CA ALA A 230 2.85 -9.30 14.19
C ALA A 230 3.86 -9.80 15.24
N ARG A 231 4.95 -9.08 15.48
CA ARG A 231 5.94 -9.39 16.53
C ARG A 231 5.39 -9.16 17.93
N VAL A 232 4.51 -8.17 18.10
CA VAL A 232 3.93 -7.78 19.40
C VAL A 232 2.62 -8.51 19.69
N ASN A 233 1.88 -8.94 18.66
CA ASN A 233 0.55 -9.54 18.81
C ASN A 233 0.63 -11.02 19.21
N VAL A 234 -0.25 -11.43 20.14
CA VAL A 234 -0.35 -12.82 20.65
C VAL A 234 -0.80 -13.79 19.55
N ASN A 235 -1.46 -13.32 18.51
CA ASN A 235 -1.96 -14.17 17.42
C ASN A 235 -0.89 -14.39 16.34
N ARG A 236 -0.15 -15.50 16.45
CA ARG A 236 1.01 -15.83 15.61
C ARG A 236 0.66 -16.41 14.23
N VAL A 237 -0.62 -16.60 13.90
CA VAL A 237 -1.09 -17.39 12.74
C VAL A 237 -0.53 -16.93 11.38
N HIS A 238 -0.12 -15.67 11.26
CA HIS A 238 0.37 -15.13 9.98
C HIS A 238 1.74 -14.45 10.07
N ARG A 239 2.43 -14.61 11.21
CA ARG A 239 3.68 -13.90 11.47
C ARG A 239 4.78 -14.21 10.45
N GLU A 240 4.96 -15.49 10.14
CA GLU A 240 6.01 -15.93 9.21
C GLU A 240 5.80 -15.36 7.80
N GLU A 241 4.55 -15.31 7.35
CA GLU A 241 4.23 -14.76 6.05
C GLU A 241 4.41 -13.24 5.99
N LEU A 242 4.04 -12.51 7.06
CA LEU A 242 4.25 -11.07 7.14
C LEU A 242 5.73 -10.70 7.16
N VAL A 243 6.55 -11.46 7.89
CA VAL A 243 8.01 -11.29 7.89
C VAL A 243 8.58 -11.58 6.50
N ARG A 244 8.12 -12.64 5.83
CA ARG A 244 8.54 -12.95 4.46
C ARG A 244 8.20 -11.84 3.47
N LEU A 245 6.99 -11.24 3.57
CA LEU A 245 6.59 -10.12 2.74
C LEU A 245 7.43 -8.86 3.00
N GLU A 246 7.85 -8.64 4.26
CA GLU A 246 8.79 -7.59 4.63
C GLU A 246 10.17 -7.79 3.98
N GLU A 247 10.74 -9.00 4.10
CA GLU A 247 12.01 -9.37 3.49
C GLU A 247 11.96 -9.21 1.95
N GLN A 248 10.89 -9.68 1.33
CA GLN A 248 10.65 -9.51 -0.10
C GLN A 248 10.59 -8.03 -0.51
N ALA A 249 9.95 -7.16 0.29
CA ALA A 249 9.88 -5.74 0.00
C ALA A 249 11.26 -5.07 0.01
N VAL A 250 12.11 -5.42 0.98
CA VAL A 250 13.50 -4.94 1.07
C VAL A 250 14.30 -5.38 -0.15
N LEU A 251 14.21 -6.65 -0.52
CA LEU A 251 14.99 -7.24 -1.60
C LEU A 251 14.57 -6.69 -2.98
N VAL A 252 13.27 -6.54 -3.22
CA VAL A 252 12.76 -5.97 -4.48
C VAL A 252 13.11 -4.47 -4.61
N GLU A 253 13.11 -3.71 -3.50
CA GLU A 253 13.58 -2.32 -3.51
C GLU A 253 15.08 -2.25 -3.83
N ARG A 254 15.90 -3.14 -3.25
CA ARG A 254 17.33 -3.24 -3.52
C ARG A 254 17.59 -3.62 -4.98
N ALA A 255 16.87 -4.62 -5.51
CA ALA A 255 16.94 -5.02 -6.91
C ALA A 255 16.60 -3.87 -7.87
N MET A 256 15.53 -3.10 -7.60
CA MET A 256 15.17 -1.93 -8.40
C MET A 256 16.27 -0.87 -8.38
N ARG A 257 16.91 -0.65 -7.25
CA ARG A 257 18.04 0.29 -7.12
C ARG A 257 19.19 -0.13 -8.00
N SER A 258 19.54 -1.42 -8.00
CA SER A 258 20.59 -2.02 -8.84
C SER A 258 20.25 -1.93 -10.33
N VAL A 259 19.01 -2.23 -10.71
CA VAL A 259 18.51 -2.08 -12.10
C VAL A 259 18.60 -0.62 -12.58
N ARG A 260 18.30 0.36 -11.73
CA ARG A 260 18.49 1.78 -12.09
C ARG A 260 19.94 2.16 -12.32
N VAL A 261 20.87 1.56 -11.57
CA VAL A 261 22.32 1.73 -11.83
C VAL A 261 22.69 1.14 -13.17
N LEU A 262 22.23 -0.08 -13.46
CA LEU A 262 22.44 -0.74 -14.76
C LEU A 262 21.89 0.14 -15.92
N ALA A 263 20.61 0.55 -15.84
CA ALA A 263 19.97 1.37 -16.87
C ALA A 263 20.70 2.72 -17.11
N ARG A 264 21.25 3.32 -16.04
CA ARG A 264 22.06 4.54 -16.16
C ARG A 264 23.41 4.31 -16.83
N ARG A 265 24.02 3.14 -16.64
CA ARG A 265 25.32 2.78 -17.19
C ARG A 265 25.24 2.23 -18.62
N ALA A 266 24.12 1.60 -18.98
CA ALA A 266 23.92 0.94 -20.27
C ALA A 266 24.24 1.83 -21.50
N PRO A 267 23.78 3.11 -21.60
CA PRO A 267 24.08 3.92 -22.79
C PRO A 267 25.56 4.13 -23.04
N SER A 268 26.35 4.35 -21.99
CA SER A 268 27.81 4.56 -22.14
C SER A 268 28.54 3.24 -22.37
N GLY A 269 28.11 2.17 -21.71
CA GLY A 269 28.72 0.84 -21.83
C GLY A 269 28.47 0.18 -23.19
N LEU A 270 27.35 0.48 -23.84
CA LEU A 270 26.95 -0.15 -25.09
C LEU A 270 27.22 0.67 -26.36
N ARG A 271 27.78 1.87 -26.22
CA ARG A 271 28.00 2.80 -27.35
C ARG A 271 28.80 2.18 -28.49
N ARG A 272 29.74 1.29 -28.20
CA ARG A 272 30.63 0.63 -29.17
C ARG A 272 30.50 -0.89 -29.15
N ALA A 273 29.54 -1.42 -28.38
CA ALA A 273 29.33 -2.85 -28.23
C ALA A 273 28.87 -3.49 -29.54
N ASP A 274 29.36 -4.69 -29.81
CA ASP A 274 28.91 -5.50 -30.92
C ASP A 274 27.41 -5.83 -30.81
N PRO A 275 26.66 -5.88 -31.91
CA PRO A 275 25.27 -6.31 -31.90
C PRO A 275 25.03 -7.67 -31.20
N GLN A 276 25.98 -8.61 -31.31
CA GLN A 276 25.86 -9.92 -30.63
C GLN A 276 25.98 -9.79 -29.12
N ASP A 277 26.92 -8.97 -28.63
CA ASP A 277 27.09 -8.74 -27.20
C ASP A 277 25.85 -8.03 -26.58
N ARG A 278 25.26 -7.07 -27.34
CA ARG A 278 24.01 -6.45 -26.94
C ARG A 278 22.86 -7.47 -26.89
N ALA A 279 22.77 -8.35 -27.86
CA ALA A 279 21.75 -9.38 -27.90
C ALA A 279 21.88 -10.36 -26.71
N ARG A 280 23.10 -10.78 -26.36
CA ARG A 280 23.36 -11.63 -25.19
C ARG A 280 22.97 -10.96 -23.88
N LEU A 281 23.36 -9.70 -23.67
CA LEU A 281 22.96 -8.94 -22.48
C LEU A 281 21.43 -8.76 -22.43
N ALA A 282 20.79 -8.49 -23.55
CA ALA A 282 19.34 -8.36 -23.64
C ALA A 282 18.63 -9.67 -23.31
N ASP A 283 19.17 -10.83 -23.73
CA ASP A 283 18.65 -12.15 -23.38
C ASP A 283 18.71 -12.39 -21.86
N LEU A 284 19.83 -12.10 -21.22
CA LEU A 284 19.94 -12.20 -19.76
C LEU A 284 18.91 -11.30 -19.04
N LEU A 285 18.68 -10.07 -19.56
CA LEU A 285 17.68 -9.17 -19.00
C LEU A 285 16.25 -9.70 -19.21
N ASP A 286 15.94 -10.28 -20.38
CA ASP A 286 14.61 -10.88 -20.63
C ASP A 286 14.34 -12.07 -19.71
N ARG A 287 15.33 -12.95 -19.52
CA ARG A 287 15.24 -14.06 -18.57
C ARG A 287 15.08 -13.58 -17.13
N TYR A 288 15.77 -12.51 -16.76
CA TYR A 288 15.58 -11.87 -15.47
C TYR A 288 14.15 -11.32 -15.30
N ALA A 289 13.63 -10.64 -16.31
CA ALA A 289 12.25 -10.15 -16.32
C ALA A 289 11.24 -11.30 -16.23
N ALA A 290 11.48 -12.42 -16.92
CA ALA A 290 10.62 -13.61 -16.82
C ALA A 290 10.60 -14.18 -15.39
N GLY A 291 11.76 -14.33 -14.75
CA GLY A 291 11.86 -14.74 -13.34
C GLY A 291 11.11 -13.80 -12.40
N LEU A 292 11.24 -12.49 -12.62
CA LEU A 292 10.49 -11.47 -11.85
C LEU A 292 8.96 -11.57 -12.07
N ARG A 293 8.49 -11.91 -13.27
CA ARG A 293 7.05 -12.13 -13.54
C ARG A 293 6.52 -13.34 -12.78
N LEU A 294 7.29 -14.41 -12.72
CA LEU A 294 6.94 -15.60 -11.94
C LEU A 294 6.92 -15.27 -10.43
N LEU A 295 7.90 -14.52 -9.94
CA LEU A 295 7.91 -14.02 -8.56
C LEU A 295 6.70 -13.14 -8.27
N THR A 296 6.32 -12.25 -9.20
CA THR A 296 5.11 -11.42 -9.09
C THR A 296 3.84 -12.26 -8.93
N SER A 297 3.72 -13.34 -9.70
CA SER A 297 2.58 -14.27 -9.60
C SER A 297 2.55 -14.98 -8.25
N ALA A 298 3.70 -15.41 -7.74
CA ALA A 298 3.81 -16.05 -6.43
C ALA A 298 3.44 -15.08 -5.28
N VAL A 299 3.92 -13.83 -5.34
CA VAL A 299 3.54 -12.78 -4.37
C VAL A 299 2.02 -12.52 -4.41
N ALA A 300 1.43 -12.43 -5.60
CA ALA A 300 -0.01 -12.18 -5.76
C ALA A 300 -0.87 -13.28 -5.16
N THR A 301 -0.48 -14.54 -5.34
CA THR A 301 -1.23 -15.71 -4.88
C THR A 301 -0.85 -16.16 -3.47
N GLY A 302 0.35 -15.78 -3.00
CA GLY A 302 0.95 -16.27 -1.76
C GLY A 302 1.39 -17.72 -1.83
N GLN A 303 1.63 -18.22 -3.03
CA GLN A 303 2.17 -19.56 -3.27
C GLN A 303 3.70 -19.56 -3.16
N ASP A 304 4.29 -20.76 -3.04
CA ASP A 304 5.73 -20.92 -3.08
C ASP A 304 6.27 -20.49 -4.46
N PRO A 305 7.31 -19.63 -4.54
CA PRO A 305 7.90 -19.17 -5.80
C PRO A 305 8.86 -20.17 -6.44
N ALA A 306 8.61 -21.50 -6.37
CA ALA A 306 9.49 -22.55 -6.85
C ALA A 306 9.91 -22.33 -8.31
N THR A 307 8.96 -22.07 -9.21
CA THR A 307 9.25 -21.84 -10.63
C THR A 307 10.07 -20.56 -10.86
N ALA A 308 9.82 -19.50 -10.08
CA ALA A 308 10.63 -18.29 -10.14
C ALA A 308 12.07 -18.58 -9.69
N ARG A 309 12.22 -19.39 -8.64
CA ARG A 309 13.52 -19.81 -8.10
C ARG A 309 14.34 -20.58 -9.12
N GLU A 310 13.75 -21.59 -9.76
CA GLU A 310 14.41 -22.38 -10.81
C GLU A 310 14.89 -21.49 -11.97
N THR A 311 14.00 -20.65 -12.51
CA THR A 311 14.34 -19.72 -13.61
C THR A 311 15.46 -18.74 -13.23
N LEU A 312 15.45 -18.22 -11.99
CA LEU A 312 16.47 -17.28 -11.53
C LEU A 312 17.81 -17.98 -11.21
N LEU A 313 17.80 -19.25 -10.75
CA LEU A 313 19.01 -20.05 -10.56
C LEU A 313 19.70 -20.37 -11.90
N GLU A 314 18.96 -20.76 -12.90
CA GLU A 314 19.49 -20.95 -14.26
C GLU A 314 20.10 -19.66 -14.82
N LEU A 315 19.42 -18.52 -14.62
CA LEU A 315 19.95 -17.23 -15.01
C LEU A 315 21.24 -16.87 -14.27
N ALA A 316 21.28 -17.11 -12.94
CA ALA A 316 22.45 -16.80 -12.12
C ALA A 316 23.70 -17.58 -12.61
N HIS A 317 23.51 -18.86 -12.94
CA HIS A 317 24.57 -19.69 -13.50
C HIS A 317 25.08 -19.17 -14.86
N ASP A 318 24.17 -18.72 -15.73
CA ASP A 318 24.50 -18.23 -17.06
C ASP A 318 24.97 -16.76 -17.09
N ALA A 319 24.84 -16.03 -15.99
CA ALA A 319 25.27 -14.64 -15.87
C ALA A 319 26.80 -14.53 -15.64
N ASP A 320 27.58 -15.20 -16.54
CA ASP A 320 29.03 -15.11 -16.58
C ASP A 320 29.44 -13.93 -17.46
N PRO A 321 30.13 -12.91 -16.92
CA PRO A 321 30.58 -11.76 -17.69
C PRO A 321 31.55 -12.14 -18.82
N ARG A 322 32.41 -13.14 -18.61
CA ARG A 322 33.42 -13.56 -19.59
C ARG A 322 32.79 -14.33 -20.75
N ALA A 323 31.75 -15.12 -20.48
CA ALA A 323 31.01 -15.84 -21.51
C ALA A 323 30.05 -14.92 -22.28
N ALA A 324 29.60 -13.82 -21.66
CA ALA A 324 28.60 -12.93 -22.25
C ALA A 324 29.18 -11.99 -23.32
N ALA A 325 30.43 -11.54 -23.20
CA ALA A 325 31.03 -10.60 -24.14
C ALA A 325 32.57 -10.56 -24.04
N ASP A 326 33.22 -10.17 -25.14
CA ASP A 326 34.64 -9.85 -25.13
C ASP A 326 34.92 -8.41 -24.69
N ASP A 327 33.94 -7.48 -24.92
CA ASP A 327 34.04 -6.08 -24.47
C ASP A 327 33.85 -5.97 -22.95
N TRP A 328 34.87 -5.46 -22.28
CA TRP A 328 34.86 -5.29 -20.82
C TRP A 328 33.72 -4.36 -20.33
N ASN A 329 33.25 -3.39 -21.15
CA ASN A 329 32.12 -2.54 -20.77
C ASN A 329 30.83 -3.36 -20.69
N VAL A 330 30.63 -4.30 -21.62
CA VAL A 330 29.47 -5.21 -21.57
C VAL A 330 29.63 -6.19 -20.40
N GLN A 331 30.85 -6.74 -20.19
CA GLN A 331 31.13 -7.57 -19.00
C GLN A 331 30.80 -6.82 -17.69
N ALA A 332 31.13 -5.52 -17.59
CA ALA A 332 30.81 -4.69 -16.44
C ALA A 332 29.28 -4.50 -16.26
N LEU A 333 28.49 -4.49 -17.34
CA LEU A 333 27.03 -4.44 -17.25
C LEU A 333 26.46 -5.79 -16.78
N VAL A 334 27.01 -6.92 -17.22
CA VAL A 334 26.65 -8.26 -16.72
C VAL A 334 26.98 -8.38 -15.23
N LEU A 335 28.14 -7.87 -14.79
CA LEU A 335 28.51 -7.80 -13.37
C LEU A 335 27.47 -7.03 -12.56
N LEU A 336 27.00 -5.89 -13.07
CA LEU A 336 25.94 -5.12 -12.41
C LEU A 336 24.59 -5.86 -12.35
N LEU A 337 24.29 -6.73 -13.33
CA LEU A 337 23.08 -7.54 -13.34
C LEU A 337 23.11 -8.64 -12.27
N ARG A 338 24.28 -9.14 -11.89
CA ARG A 338 24.41 -10.20 -10.88
C ARG A 338 23.81 -9.81 -9.53
N SER A 339 24.01 -8.55 -9.12
CA SER A 339 23.47 -8.08 -7.83
C SER A 339 21.92 -8.16 -7.75
N PRO A 340 21.14 -7.59 -8.68
CA PRO A 340 19.68 -7.72 -8.60
C PRO A 340 19.17 -9.15 -8.87
N VAL A 341 19.94 -10.02 -9.52
CA VAL A 341 19.59 -11.43 -9.64
C VAL A 341 19.68 -12.14 -8.29
N VAL A 342 20.74 -11.88 -7.50
CA VAL A 342 20.86 -12.40 -6.13
C VAL A 342 19.72 -11.88 -5.26
N ASP A 343 19.43 -10.57 -5.30
CA ASP A 343 18.31 -9.99 -4.55
C ASP A 343 16.96 -10.67 -4.90
N ALA A 344 16.75 -11.01 -6.18
CA ALA A 344 15.54 -11.71 -6.62
C ALA A 344 15.49 -13.19 -6.20
N LEU A 345 16.64 -13.87 -6.17
CA LEU A 345 16.77 -15.24 -5.64
C LEU A 345 16.45 -15.28 -4.14
N GLU A 346 17.02 -14.39 -3.37
CA GLU A 346 16.69 -14.24 -1.95
C GLU A 346 15.19 -13.94 -1.76
N ALA A 347 14.62 -13.05 -2.57
CA ALA A 347 13.17 -12.76 -2.54
C ALA A 347 12.31 -13.98 -2.92
N ALA A 348 12.85 -14.90 -3.74
CA ALA A 348 12.23 -16.19 -4.05
C ALA A 348 12.49 -17.26 -2.98
N GLY A 349 13.11 -16.91 -1.84
CA GLY A 349 13.33 -17.77 -0.69
C GLY A 349 14.57 -18.66 -0.77
N VAL A 350 15.53 -18.32 -1.61
CA VAL A 350 16.85 -18.96 -1.61
C VAL A 350 17.68 -18.38 -0.45
N ASP A 351 18.46 -19.24 0.21
CA ASP A 351 19.37 -18.79 1.26
C ASP A 351 20.40 -17.78 0.69
N PRO A 352 20.77 -16.71 1.41
CA PRO A 352 21.68 -15.70 0.90
C PRO A 352 23.06 -16.23 0.47
N ASP A 353 23.58 -17.25 1.12
CA ASP A 353 24.88 -17.85 0.75
C ASP A 353 24.71 -18.74 -0.49
N GLU A 354 23.61 -19.49 -0.59
CA GLU A 354 23.28 -20.29 -1.77
C GLU A 354 23.01 -19.39 -2.99
N ALA A 355 22.29 -18.28 -2.82
CA ALA A 355 22.01 -17.32 -3.90
C ALA A 355 23.30 -16.71 -4.47
N ARG A 356 24.30 -16.44 -3.62
CA ARG A 356 25.61 -15.95 -4.08
C ARG A 356 26.44 -17.06 -4.71
N ALA A 357 26.40 -18.27 -4.16
CA ALA A 357 27.11 -19.44 -4.70
C ALA A 357 26.56 -19.90 -6.05
N ALA A 358 25.30 -19.58 -6.37
CA ALA A 358 24.72 -19.85 -7.67
C ALA A 358 25.33 -19.05 -8.83
N LEU A 359 26.03 -17.95 -8.51
CA LEU A 359 26.73 -17.16 -9.52
C LEU A 359 28.07 -17.84 -9.90
N THR A 360 28.36 -17.92 -11.19
CA THR A 360 29.65 -18.42 -11.69
C THR A 360 30.82 -17.64 -11.06
N GLU A 361 31.88 -18.32 -10.60
CA GLU A 361 33.09 -17.70 -10.07
C GLU A 361 33.80 -16.86 -11.15
N LEU A 362 34.35 -15.70 -10.78
CA LEU A 362 34.96 -14.71 -11.70
C LEU A 362 36.43 -14.95 -11.94
#